data_c34c079dbbe6219c8b9554559e612ffe
#
_entry.id   c34c079dbbe6219c8b9554559e612ffe
#
_cell.length_a   1.000
_cell.length_b   1.000
_cell.length_c   1.000
_cell.angle_alpha   90.00
_cell.angle_beta   90.00
_cell.angle_gamma   90.00
#
_symmetry.space_group_name_H-M   'P 1'
#
loop_
_entity.id
_entity.type
_entity.pdbx_description
1 polymer ?
#
loop_
_entity_poly.entity_id
_entity_poly.type
_entity_poly.pdbx_seq_one_letter_code
_entity_poly.pdbx_strand_id
1 'polypeptide(L)'
;LNKSDNVNKIYCFPGNAGTSQIAENIDINLDNFEKIKNFILEKKIDLVIVGPEKPLVDGLVDFLQKFEIKVFGPNKTASQLEGSKIFTKKICQKFNIPTAQFGIFDKKDDAFKYLKKSKFPIVVKADNLASGKGVYICVNKKEADIAVEEIFNGKFGKAEQIPVSDT
;
A
#
# COMPACT_ATOMS: atom_id res chain seq x y z
N LEU A 1 -16.94 -14.37 -7.78
CA LEU A 1 -16.39 -15.30 -8.76
C LEU A 1 -17.02 -16.69 -8.59
N ASN A 2 -16.99 -17.30 -7.43
CA ASN A 2 -17.49 -18.68 -7.19
C ASN A 2 -18.97 -18.91 -7.55
N LYS A 3 -19.78 -17.87 -7.65
CA LYS A 3 -21.21 -17.95 -8.06
C LYS A 3 -21.42 -17.74 -9.57
N SER A 4 -20.36 -17.59 -10.33
CA SER A 4 -20.46 -17.33 -11.79
C SER A 4 -20.36 -18.64 -12.56
N ASP A 5 -21.31 -18.87 -13.46
CA ASP A 5 -21.31 -20.05 -14.36
C ASP A 5 -20.13 -20.07 -15.34
N ASN A 6 -19.44 -18.92 -15.49
CA ASN A 6 -18.25 -18.78 -16.34
C ASN A 6 -16.95 -19.12 -15.61
N VAL A 7 -16.99 -19.50 -14.32
CA VAL A 7 -15.80 -19.81 -13.52
C VAL A 7 -15.82 -21.27 -13.13
N ASN A 8 -14.95 -22.07 -13.72
CA ASN A 8 -14.84 -23.50 -13.44
C ASN A 8 -14.01 -23.80 -12.20
N LYS A 9 -12.91 -23.05 -11.99
CA LYS A 9 -12.01 -23.28 -10.86
C LYS A 9 -11.34 -21.99 -10.40
N ILE A 10 -11.15 -21.90 -9.08
CA ILE A 10 -10.47 -20.76 -8.44
C ILE A 10 -9.28 -21.29 -7.65
N TYR A 11 -8.14 -20.63 -7.80
CA TYR A 11 -6.94 -20.82 -6.99
C TYR A 11 -6.67 -19.55 -6.19
N CYS A 12 -6.23 -19.69 -4.95
CA CYS A 12 -5.86 -18.56 -4.08
C CYS A 12 -4.43 -18.70 -3.59
N PHE A 13 -3.66 -17.62 -3.66
CA PHE A 13 -2.27 -17.53 -3.16
C PHE A 13 -2.17 -16.54 -1.99
N PRO A 14 -1.68 -16.95 -0.82
CA PRO A 14 -1.56 -18.31 -0.34
C PRO A 14 -2.93 -18.92 0.02
N GLY A 15 -3.98 -18.09 0.06
CA GLY A 15 -5.31 -18.44 0.55
C GLY A 15 -5.43 -18.39 2.08
N ASN A 16 -6.58 -18.75 2.58
CA ASN A 16 -6.91 -18.82 4.01
C ASN A 16 -8.08 -19.80 4.25
N ALA A 17 -8.51 -19.93 5.52
CA ALA A 17 -9.61 -20.84 5.89
C ALA A 17 -10.95 -20.49 5.19
N GLY A 18 -11.22 -19.21 4.89
CA GLY A 18 -12.41 -18.79 4.15
C GLY A 18 -12.33 -19.16 2.67
N THR A 19 -11.19 -18.94 2.04
CA THR A 19 -11.00 -19.26 0.62
C THR A 19 -10.95 -20.76 0.37
N SER A 20 -10.52 -21.59 1.33
CA SER A 20 -10.50 -23.04 1.20
C SER A 20 -11.89 -23.69 1.02
N GLN A 21 -12.96 -22.97 1.34
CA GLN A 21 -14.33 -23.44 1.15
C GLN A 21 -14.82 -23.30 -0.30
N ILE A 22 -14.19 -22.43 -1.09
CA ILE A 22 -14.65 -22.04 -2.43
C ILE A 22 -13.54 -22.07 -3.50
N ALA A 23 -12.31 -22.34 -3.10
CA ALA A 23 -11.13 -22.29 -3.97
C ALA A 23 -10.08 -23.30 -3.47
N GLU A 24 -9.13 -23.62 -4.34
CA GLU A 24 -7.94 -24.37 -3.96
C GLU A 24 -6.86 -23.39 -3.49
N ASN A 25 -6.46 -23.48 -2.23
CA ASN A 25 -5.38 -22.67 -1.68
C ASN A 25 -4.02 -23.28 -2.08
N ILE A 26 -3.14 -22.45 -2.62
CA ILE A 26 -1.81 -22.86 -3.08
C ILE A 26 -0.77 -22.10 -2.23
N ASP A 27 0.06 -22.82 -1.53
CA ASP A 27 1.11 -22.25 -0.68
C ASP A 27 2.27 -21.70 -1.52
N ILE A 28 2.02 -20.52 -2.11
CA ILE A 28 3.02 -19.73 -2.83
C ILE A 28 3.15 -18.38 -2.13
N ASN A 29 4.38 -18.03 -1.73
CA ASN A 29 4.68 -16.70 -1.22
C ASN A 29 4.46 -15.66 -2.31
N LEU A 30 3.69 -14.62 -2.02
CA LEU A 30 3.35 -13.54 -2.95
C LEU A 30 4.55 -12.70 -3.40
N ASP A 31 5.68 -12.76 -2.69
CA ASP A 31 6.93 -12.13 -3.10
C ASP A 31 7.66 -12.92 -4.21
N ASN A 32 7.26 -14.17 -4.46
CA ASN A 32 7.89 -15.02 -5.47
C ASN A 32 7.12 -15.00 -6.80
N PHE A 33 7.29 -13.92 -7.55
CA PHE A 33 6.61 -13.69 -8.83
C PHE A 33 6.88 -14.78 -9.86
N GLU A 34 8.08 -15.36 -9.88
CA GLU A 34 8.43 -16.44 -10.79
C GLU A 34 7.63 -17.72 -10.50
N LYS A 35 7.49 -18.11 -9.22
CA LYS A 35 6.66 -19.26 -8.86
C LYS A 35 5.19 -19.02 -9.20
N ILE A 36 4.69 -17.82 -8.96
CA ILE A 36 3.31 -17.44 -9.32
C ILE A 36 3.11 -17.59 -10.83
N LYS A 37 4.00 -16.98 -11.63
CA LYS A 37 3.95 -17.08 -13.10
C LYS A 37 3.96 -18.54 -13.57
N ASN A 38 4.90 -19.34 -13.08
CA ASN A 38 5.03 -20.74 -13.50
C ASN A 38 3.79 -21.56 -13.19
N PHE A 39 3.18 -21.37 -12.01
CA PHE A 39 1.92 -22.00 -11.66
C PHE A 39 0.78 -21.58 -12.61
N ILE A 40 0.67 -20.28 -12.91
CA ILE A 40 -0.35 -19.75 -13.82
C ILE A 40 -0.24 -20.40 -15.20
N LEU A 41 0.97 -20.50 -15.73
CA LEU A 41 1.21 -21.11 -17.05
C LEU A 41 0.96 -22.62 -17.03
N GLU A 42 1.42 -23.33 -16.00
CA GLU A 42 1.19 -24.79 -15.82
C GLU A 42 -0.29 -25.11 -15.75
N LYS A 43 -1.05 -24.39 -14.95
CA LYS A 43 -2.49 -24.59 -14.75
C LYS A 43 -3.35 -23.94 -15.81
N LYS A 44 -2.77 -23.24 -16.77
CA LYS A 44 -3.47 -22.51 -17.85
C LYS A 44 -4.57 -21.60 -17.31
N ILE A 45 -4.19 -20.75 -16.33
CA ILE A 45 -5.13 -19.81 -15.70
C ILE A 45 -5.52 -18.73 -16.70
N ASP A 46 -6.82 -18.54 -16.89
CA ASP A 46 -7.38 -17.58 -17.86
C ASP A 46 -7.30 -16.12 -17.39
N LEU A 47 -7.41 -15.89 -16.08
CA LEU A 47 -7.44 -14.56 -15.47
C LEU A 47 -6.85 -14.57 -14.07
N VAL A 48 -5.98 -13.62 -13.80
CA VAL A 48 -5.44 -13.35 -12.47
C VAL A 48 -6.08 -12.08 -11.90
N ILE A 49 -6.48 -12.12 -10.63
CA ILE A 49 -6.97 -10.96 -9.89
C ILE A 49 -6.01 -10.72 -8.72
N VAL A 50 -5.39 -9.55 -8.69
CA VAL A 50 -4.48 -9.16 -7.60
C VAL A 50 -5.24 -8.24 -6.66
N GLY A 51 -5.61 -8.76 -5.47
CA GLY A 51 -6.36 -8.02 -4.46
C GLY A 51 -5.51 -7.31 -3.41
N PRO A 52 -4.47 -7.94 -2.83
CA PRO A 52 -3.67 -7.34 -1.77
C PRO A 52 -2.79 -6.19 -2.28
N GLU A 53 -2.60 -5.16 -1.44
CA GLU A 53 -1.86 -3.95 -1.80
C GLU A 53 -0.38 -4.21 -2.06
N LYS A 54 0.27 -5.04 -1.23
CA LYS A 54 1.72 -5.28 -1.33
C LYS A 54 2.15 -5.81 -2.70
N PRO A 55 1.61 -6.92 -3.23
CA PRO A 55 1.99 -7.40 -4.56
C PRO A 55 1.67 -6.42 -5.68
N LEU A 56 0.64 -5.57 -5.54
CA LEU A 56 0.35 -4.50 -6.49
C LEU A 56 1.46 -3.44 -6.49
N VAL A 57 1.83 -2.96 -5.32
CA VAL A 57 2.90 -1.96 -5.13
C VAL A 57 4.27 -2.52 -5.56
N ASP A 58 4.51 -3.78 -5.32
CA ASP A 58 5.75 -4.47 -5.75
C ASP A 58 5.80 -4.70 -7.27
N GLY A 59 4.64 -4.63 -7.97
CA GLY A 59 4.56 -4.67 -9.43
C GLY A 59 4.24 -6.04 -10.03
N LEU A 60 3.53 -6.90 -9.31
CA LEU A 60 3.12 -8.21 -9.82
C LEU A 60 2.31 -8.11 -11.12
N VAL A 61 1.44 -7.10 -11.25
CA VAL A 61 0.65 -6.89 -12.47
C VAL A 61 1.56 -6.63 -13.66
N ASP A 62 2.48 -5.67 -13.53
CA ASP A 62 3.44 -5.33 -14.59
C ASP A 62 4.36 -6.51 -14.94
N PHE A 63 4.72 -7.32 -13.93
CA PHE A 63 5.52 -8.52 -14.15
C PHE A 63 4.76 -9.56 -14.98
N LEU A 64 3.53 -9.90 -14.61
CA LEU A 64 2.74 -10.93 -15.28
C LEU A 64 2.33 -10.51 -16.69
N GLN A 65 2.06 -9.24 -16.94
CA GLN A 65 1.71 -8.71 -18.25
C GLN A 65 2.84 -8.89 -19.29
N LYS A 66 4.11 -8.93 -18.87
CA LYS A 66 5.25 -9.24 -19.76
C LYS A 66 5.17 -10.63 -20.38
N PHE A 67 4.39 -11.53 -19.81
CA PHE A 67 4.18 -12.90 -20.27
C PHE A 67 2.78 -13.09 -20.89
N GLU A 68 2.13 -11.99 -21.30
CA GLU A 68 0.79 -11.98 -21.91
C GLU A 68 -0.31 -12.61 -21.01
N ILE A 69 -0.06 -12.71 -19.71
CA ILE A 69 -1.03 -13.18 -18.72
C ILE A 69 -2.07 -12.09 -18.50
N LYS A 70 -3.36 -12.43 -18.61
CA LYS A 70 -4.45 -11.51 -18.32
C LYS A 70 -4.54 -11.28 -16.81
N VAL A 71 -4.33 -10.01 -16.40
CA VAL A 71 -4.33 -9.63 -14.99
C VAL A 71 -5.28 -8.46 -14.76
N PHE A 72 -6.13 -8.60 -13.76
CA PHE A 72 -6.93 -7.51 -13.23
C PHE A 72 -6.27 -6.94 -11.98
N GLY A 73 -5.94 -5.67 -12.02
CA GLY A 73 -5.31 -4.91 -10.94
C GLY A 73 -4.61 -3.67 -11.48
N PRO A 74 -4.37 -2.64 -10.67
CA PRO A 74 -3.58 -1.49 -11.07
C PRO A 74 -2.12 -1.88 -11.29
N ASN A 75 -1.46 -1.20 -12.23
CA ASN A 75 -0.02 -1.34 -12.42
C ASN A 75 0.76 -0.74 -11.22
N LYS A 76 2.06 -1.01 -11.16
CA LYS A 76 2.93 -0.55 -10.07
C LYS A 76 2.82 0.95 -9.79
N THR A 77 2.79 1.78 -10.86
CA THR A 77 2.71 3.23 -10.72
C THR A 77 1.36 3.67 -10.15
N ALA A 78 0.25 3.12 -10.66
CA ALA A 78 -1.09 3.44 -10.14
C ALA A 78 -1.28 2.94 -8.70
N SER A 79 -0.67 1.81 -8.35
CA SER A 79 -0.70 1.25 -6.99
C SER A 79 -0.04 2.14 -5.95
N GLN A 80 0.82 3.09 -6.37
CA GLN A 80 1.42 4.07 -5.46
C GLN A 80 0.39 5.03 -4.84
N LEU A 81 -0.80 5.16 -5.42
CA LEU A 81 -1.89 5.92 -4.80
C LEU A 81 -2.30 5.34 -3.43
N GLU A 82 -2.17 4.04 -3.24
CA GLU A 82 -2.37 3.38 -1.94
C GLU A 82 -1.02 3.17 -1.22
N GLY A 83 0.03 2.83 -1.96
CA GLY A 83 1.34 2.46 -1.42
C GLY A 83 2.12 3.61 -0.79
N SER A 84 1.92 4.87 -1.25
CA SER A 84 2.61 6.04 -0.76
C SER A 84 1.65 7.21 -0.53
N LYS A 85 1.52 7.60 0.72
CA LYS A 85 0.73 8.77 1.12
C LYS A 85 1.30 10.07 0.52
N ILE A 86 2.63 10.14 0.42
CA ILE A 86 3.35 11.27 -0.19
C ILE A 86 3.04 11.34 -1.69
N PHE A 87 3.08 10.21 -2.39
CA PHE A 87 2.73 10.17 -3.81
C PHE A 87 1.30 10.69 -4.04
N THR A 88 0.34 10.21 -3.26
CA THR A 88 -1.06 10.65 -3.34
C THR A 88 -1.20 12.15 -3.05
N LYS A 89 -0.54 12.67 -2.01
CA LYS A 89 -0.54 14.11 -1.71
C LYS A 89 0.05 14.95 -2.84
N LYS A 90 1.16 14.52 -3.45
CA LYS A 90 1.76 15.18 -4.61
C LYS A 90 0.83 15.16 -5.83
N ILE A 91 0.11 14.06 -6.07
CA ILE A 91 -0.91 13.98 -7.14
C ILE A 91 -2.05 14.96 -6.85
N CYS A 92 -2.59 14.99 -5.64
CA CYS A 92 -3.63 15.94 -5.25
C CYS A 92 -3.19 17.39 -5.51
N GLN A 93 -1.98 17.74 -5.10
CA GLN A 93 -1.41 19.07 -5.33
C GLN A 93 -1.24 19.40 -6.82
N LYS A 94 -0.70 18.44 -7.59
CA LYS A 94 -0.44 18.63 -9.03
C LYS A 94 -1.73 18.87 -9.83
N PHE A 95 -2.81 18.20 -9.46
CA PHE A 95 -4.08 18.24 -10.18
C PHE A 95 -5.17 19.05 -9.47
N ASN A 96 -4.80 19.83 -8.45
CA ASN A 96 -5.72 20.65 -7.66
C ASN A 96 -6.91 19.85 -7.06
N ILE A 97 -6.67 18.60 -6.68
CA ILE A 97 -7.66 17.76 -6.01
C ILE A 97 -7.74 18.21 -4.54
N PRO A 98 -8.95 18.51 -4.02
CA PRO A 98 -9.12 18.91 -2.63
C PRO A 98 -8.53 17.89 -1.65
N THR A 99 -7.67 18.36 -0.76
CA THR A 99 -7.07 17.55 0.31
C THR A 99 -6.67 18.47 1.47
N ALA A 100 -6.56 17.92 2.68
CA ALA A 100 -6.07 18.66 3.83
C ALA A 100 -4.67 19.24 3.56
N GLN A 101 -4.36 20.41 4.11
CA GLN A 101 -3.02 20.97 4.04
C GLN A 101 -2.00 20.00 4.63
N PHE A 102 -0.81 19.97 4.06
CA PHE A 102 0.21 19.01 4.47
C PHE A 102 1.62 19.55 4.27
N GLY A 103 2.55 19.03 5.06
CA GLY A 103 3.99 19.15 4.87
C GLY A 103 4.62 17.77 4.70
N ILE A 104 5.71 17.69 3.94
CA ILE A 104 6.49 16.47 3.74
C ILE A 104 7.91 16.74 4.24
N PHE A 105 8.42 15.87 5.10
CA PHE A 105 9.69 16.07 5.78
C PHE A 105 10.57 14.82 5.66
N ASP A 106 11.82 15.03 5.22
CA ASP A 106 12.90 14.03 5.17
C ASP A 106 13.87 14.19 6.37
N LYS A 107 13.71 15.27 7.16
CA LYS A 107 14.50 15.55 8.35
C LYS A 107 13.61 15.81 9.54
N LYS A 108 13.96 15.20 10.65
CA LYS A 108 13.25 15.34 11.93
C LYS A 108 13.13 16.79 12.37
N ASP A 109 14.23 17.57 12.28
CA ASP A 109 14.27 18.97 12.70
C ASP A 109 13.29 19.85 11.91
N ASP A 110 13.11 19.59 10.63
CA ASP A 110 12.20 20.37 9.80
C ASP A 110 10.73 20.02 10.11
N ALA A 111 10.45 18.76 10.39
CA ALA A 111 9.15 18.35 10.92
C ALA A 111 8.85 19.06 12.26
N PHE A 112 9.80 19.11 13.19
CA PHE A 112 9.62 19.82 14.46
C PHE A 112 9.43 21.33 14.28
N LYS A 113 10.11 21.98 13.33
CA LYS A 113 9.88 23.39 13.03
C LYS A 113 8.46 23.64 12.50
N TYR A 114 7.97 22.74 11.67
CA TYR A 114 6.59 22.80 11.16
C TYR A 114 5.58 22.65 12.30
N LEU A 115 5.75 21.63 13.17
CA LEU A 115 4.88 21.38 14.33
C LEU A 115 4.78 22.56 15.30
N LYS A 116 5.86 23.37 15.45
CA LYS A 116 5.83 24.59 16.30
C LYS A 116 4.83 25.65 15.81
N LYS A 117 4.50 25.64 14.52
CA LYS A 117 3.61 26.63 13.88
C LYS A 117 2.24 26.04 13.55
N SER A 118 2.07 24.75 13.73
CA SER A 118 0.83 24.05 13.38
C SER A 118 -0.26 24.26 14.44
N LYS A 119 -1.51 24.25 13.98
CA LYS A 119 -2.68 24.15 14.85
C LYS A 119 -3.03 22.68 15.06
N PHE A 120 -3.51 22.35 16.24
CA PHE A 120 -3.91 20.99 16.57
C PHE A 120 -5.44 20.84 16.58
N PRO A 121 -5.99 19.65 16.27
CA PRO A 121 -5.29 18.37 16.04
C PRO A 121 -4.65 18.28 14.64
N ILE A 122 -3.60 17.45 14.52
CA ILE A 122 -2.90 17.14 13.26
C ILE A 122 -2.69 15.63 13.12
N VAL A 123 -2.37 15.19 11.91
CA VAL A 123 -2.08 13.78 11.63
C VAL A 123 -0.66 13.62 11.12
N VAL A 124 0.14 12.86 11.86
CA VAL A 124 1.50 12.44 11.46
C VAL A 124 1.44 11.02 10.93
N LYS A 125 2.02 10.77 9.76
CA LYS A 125 1.94 9.47 9.10
C LYS A 125 3.32 8.96 8.71
N ALA A 126 3.52 7.65 8.79
CA ALA A 126 4.63 7.00 8.09
C ALA A 126 4.26 6.86 6.60
N ASP A 127 5.22 7.17 5.71
CA ASP A 127 5.04 6.89 4.28
C ASP A 127 5.42 5.44 4.01
N ASN A 128 4.54 4.68 3.48
CA ASN A 128 4.59 3.29 3.01
C ASN A 128 3.43 2.45 3.57
N LEU A 129 3.39 1.16 3.17
CA LEU A 129 2.40 0.19 3.65
C LEU A 129 2.72 -0.23 5.10
N ALA A 130 2.23 0.53 6.07
CA ALA A 130 2.40 0.25 7.50
C ALA A 130 1.24 -0.58 8.10
N SER A 131 0.49 -1.31 7.28
CA SER A 131 -0.67 -2.14 7.69
C SER A 131 -1.64 -1.41 8.62
N GLY A 132 -1.92 -0.13 8.33
CA GLY A 132 -2.81 0.72 9.11
C GLY A 132 -2.22 1.25 10.43
N LYS A 133 -0.98 0.89 10.81
CA LYS A 133 -0.40 1.25 12.12
C LYS A 133 0.44 2.53 12.12
N GLY A 134 0.80 3.06 10.97
CA GLY A 134 1.68 4.23 10.85
C GLY A 134 0.95 5.57 10.77
N VAL A 135 -0.20 5.74 11.43
CA VAL A 135 -0.99 6.98 11.43
C VAL A 135 -1.25 7.40 12.88
N TYR A 136 -0.83 8.61 13.23
CA TYR A 136 -1.02 9.22 14.54
C TYR A 136 -1.90 10.45 14.44
N ILE A 137 -3.04 10.45 15.13
CA ILE A 137 -3.87 11.64 15.31
C ILE A 137 -3.39 12.29 16.61
N CYS A 138 -2.75 13.46 16.49
CA CYS A 138 -2.10 14.14 17.60
C CYS A 138 -2.93 15.36 18.01
N VAL A 139 -3.44 15.38 19.23
CA VAL A 139 -4.27 16.48 19.74
C VAL A 139 -3.42 17.63 20.32
N ASN A 140 -2.13 17.42 20.48
CA ASN A 140 -1.19 18.43 20.96
C ASN A 140 0.23 18.19 20.40
N LYS A 141 1.09 19.20 20.59
CA LYS A 141 2.47 19.18 20.11
C LYS A 141 3.29 18.00 20.67
N LYS A 142 3.11 17.66 21.97
CA LYS A 142 3.88 16.60 22.61
C LYS A 142 3.62 15.24 21.96
N GLU A 143 2.38 14.94 21.64
CA GLU A 143 2.01 13.72 20.93
C GLU A 143 2.60 13.69 19.52
N ALA A 144 2.57 14.83 18.81
CA ALA A 144 3.13 14.93 17.46
C ALA A 144 4.67 14.78 17.47
N ASP A 145 5.36 15.37 18.46
CA ASP A 145 6.80 15.19 18.62
C ASP A 145 7.16 13.71 18.82
N ILE A 146 6.41 12.99 19.67
CA ILE A 146 6.61 11.55 19.92
C ILE A 146 6.36 10.76 18.61
N ALA A 147 5.30 11.06 17.88
CA ALA A 147 4.97 10.39 16.62
C ALA A 147 6.09 10.56 15.58
N VAL A 148 6.62 11.78 15.44
CA VAL A 148 7.76 12.07 14.54
C VAL A 148 9.00 11.28 14.98
N GLU A 149 9.33 11.26 16.27
CA GLU A 149 10.44 10.49 16.82
C GLU A 149 10.32 8.99 16.50
N GLU A 150 9.17 8.40 16.77
CA GLU A 150 8.94 6.97 16.57
C GLU A 150 9.05 6.58 15.09
N ILE A 151 8.52 7.40 14.18
CA ILE A 151 8.58 7.11 12.74
C ILE A 151 10.00 7.23 12.22
N PHE A 152 10.72 8.31 12.54
CA PHE A 152 12.11 8.50 12.11
C PHE A 152 13.08 7.48 12.74
N ASN A 153 12.75 6.94 13.92
CA ASN A 153 13.51 5.85 14.54
C ASN A 153 13.19 4.47 13.94
N GLY A 154 12.36 4.40 12.90
CA GLY A 154 12.13 3.19 12.13
C GLY A 154 11.08 2.23 12.70
N LYS A 155 10.20 2.68 13.60
CA LYS A 155 9.12 1.84 14.18
C LYS A 155 8.24 1.16 13.12
N PHE A 156 8.11 1.75 11.93
CA PHE A 156 7.33 1.23 10.80
C PHE A 156 8.19 0.91 9.57
N GLY A 157 9.47 0.58 9.77
CA GLY A 157 10.45 0.43 8.71
C GLY A 157 11.18 1.74 8.39
N LYS A 158 12.07 1.72 7.40
CA LYS A 158 12.75 2.95 6.96
C LYS A 158 11.74 3.86 6.25
N ALA A 159 11.23 4.85 6.94
CA ALA A 159 10.53 5.96 6.33
C ALA A 159 11.56 7.05 5.97
N GLU A 160 11.84 7.23 4.69
CA GLU A 160 12.75 8.31 4.23
C GLU A 160 12.09 9.68 4.36
N GLN A 161 10.76 9.73 4.36
CA GLN A 161 9.96 10.94 4.48
C GLN A 161 8.71 10.70 5.29
N ILE A 162 8.21 11.73 5.96
CA ILE A 162 6.93 11.69 6.67
C ILE A 162 5.99 12.79 6.19
N PRO A 163 4.73 12.50 5.87
CA PRO A 163 3.70 13.51 5.69
C PRO A 163 3.07 13.88 7.04
N VAL A 164 2.89 15.18 7.24
CA VAL A 164 2.12 15.76 8.34
C VAL A 164 0.98 16.57 7.74
N SER A 165 -0.27 16.37 8.17
CA SER A 165 -1.43 17.06 7.62
C SER A 165 -2.39 17.52 8.71
N ASP A 166 -3.19 18.53 8.38
CA ASP A 166 -4.37 18.88 9.14
C ASP A 166 -5.36 17.70 9.19
N THR A 167 -6.22 17.66 10.18
CA THR A 167 -7.28 16.64 10.35
C THR A 167 -8.45 16.86 9.40
#